data_1e8bea92081735e97e5656fcf537280f
#
_entry.id   1e8bea92081735e97e5656fcf537280f
#
_cell.length_a   1.000
_cell.length_b   1.000
_cell.length_c   1.000
_cell.angle_alpha   90.00
_cell.angle_beta   90.00
_cell.angle_gamma   90.00
#
_symmetry.space_group_name_H-M   'P 1'
#
loop_
_entity.id
_entity.type
_entity.pdbx_description
1 polymer ?
#
loop_
_entity_poly.entity_id
_entity_poly.type
_entity_poly.pdbx_seq_one_letter_code
_entity_poly.pdbx_strand_id
1 'polypeptide(L)'
;MKKLVVLSLMMFLTFMVFPVWFIPMFPYVGSLPDGGNWAFWCGLLMGIGTFASPLIGMFADRYLYAERVLCLCFVLSGLFLCAAFFATSAAVLFWFLLGAVCFYMPTWALTFTIVVLHAPPKHFPWMRSLGTAGWVAAGGFSAVAAGCGFKTFDASNWIFAAGAATSFVGAVLTFFLPPTEPKAKGTPLSVADALGLKALVLFKDRTFRSFVLVLLFATLPYQWYYVYASQYLNDSGFNYLTLTLNLGQVGEALFLLIIPWMIRRFGYKRCLVIAFAALIFRNTCFALSSAGISAAFNFGGILIHGLVFGLISLGGQFFANDKAPEALRSQAQGLITMLLIGLGTFASNYLFDQILKFKTSVAPWTLAYLVAIGLSLVGVVLTVAFVREKNSEGTVPLLRR
;
A
#
# COMPACT_ATOMS: atom_id res chain seq x y z
N MET A 1 -19.57 -7.24 23.66
CA MET A 1 -18.43 -6.32 23.89
C MET A 1 -17.08 -6.99 23.62
N LYS A 2 -16.72 -8.13 24.25
CA LYS A 2 -15.43 -8.85 24.04
C LYS A 2 -15.11 -9.14 22.57
N LYS A 3 -16.09 -9.64 21.78
CA LYS A 3 -15.91 -9.94 20.35
C LYS A 3 -15.50 -8.72 19.51
N LEU A 4 -16.12 -7.56 19.73
CA LEU A 4 -15.78 -6.34 18.98
C LEU A 4 -14.37 -5.84 19.33
N VAL A 5 -13.96 -5.96 20.59
CA VAL A 5 -12.60 -5.59 21.01
C VAL A 5 -11.55 -6.45 20.31
N VAL A 6 -11.75 -7.78 20.26
CA VAL A 6 -10.81 -8.69 19.58
C VAL A 6 -10.72 -8.39 18.08
N LEU A 7 -11.86 -8.19 17.41
CA LEU A 7 -11.89 -7.82 15.99
C LEU A 7 -11.19 -6.47 15.72
N SER A 8 -11.36 -5.50 16.62
CA SER A 8 -10.70 -4.19 16.56
C SER A 8 -9.18 -4.32 16.73
N LEU A 9 -8.73 -5.09 17.73
CA LEU A 9 -7.31 -5.36 17.96
C LEU A 9 -6.69 -6.12 16.78
N MET A 10 -7.42 -7.07 16.18
CA MET A 10 -6.95 -7.80 15.00
C MET A 10 -6.73 -6.85 13.83
N MET A 11 -7.68 -5.94 13.57
CA MET A 11 -7.53 -4.92 12.54
C MET A 11 -6.30 -4.02 12.80
N PHE A 12 -6.12 -3.57 14.03
CA PHE A 12 -4.98 -2.76 14.45
C PHE A 12 -3.64 -3.50 14.21
N LEU A 13 -3.52 -4.74 14.72
CA LEU A 13 -2.29 -5.53 14.61
C LEU A 13 -1.99 -5.91 13.15
N THR A 14 -2.99 -6.32 12.38
CA THR A 14 -2.81 -6.67 10.97
C THR A 14 -2.11 -5.55 10.21
N PHE A 15 -2.53 -4.30 10.43
CA PHE A 15 -1.93 -3.17 9.72
C PHE A 15 -0.66 -2.63 10.38
N MET A 16 -0.35 -3.00 11.62
CA MET A 16 0.89 -2.62 12.30
C MET A 16 2.09 -3.45 11.84
N VAL A 17 1.92 -4.75 11.59
CA VAL A 17 3.03 -5.68 11.27
C VAL A 17 3.90 -5.20 10.11
N PHE A 18 3.28 -4.73 9.02
CA PHE A 18 3.99 -4.43 7.78
C PHE A 18 4.87 -3.17 7.87
N PRO A 19 4.35 -2.01 8.30
CA PRO A 19 5.15 -0.79 8.32
C PRO A 19 6.31 -0.80 9.32
N VAL A 20 6.27 -1.66 10.34
CA VAL A 20 7.38 -1.83 11.30
C VAL A 20 8.70 -2.16 10.60
N TRP A 21 8.67 -2.99 9.56
CA TRP A 21 9.88 -3.43 8.86
C TRP A 21 9.96 -2.96 7.40
N PHE A 22 8.81 -2.82 6.70
CA PHE A 22 8.82 -2.49 5.28
C PHE A 22 9.24 -1.05 5.00
N ILE A 23 8.74 -0.09 5.79
CA ILE A 23 9.08 1.33 5.59
C ILE A 23 10.59 1.57 5.80
N PRO A 24 11.21 1.10 6.92
CA PRO A 24 12.62 1.34 7.18
C PRO A 24 13.57 0.34 6.51
N MET A 25 13.07 -0.65 5.76
CA MET A 25 13.87 -1.71 5.16
C MET A 25 14.93 -1.20 4.17
N PHE A 26 14.62 -0.15 3.40
CA PHE A 26 15.44 0.27 2.26
C PHE A 26 16.81 0.81 2.67
N PRO A 27 16.97 1.65 3.72
CA PRO A 27 18.27 2.02 4.25
C PRO A 27 19.09 0.82 4.69
N TYR A 28 18.47 -0.18 5.33
CA TYR A 28 19.16 -1.41 5.73
C TYR A 28 19.62 -2.24 4.51
N VAL A 29 18.75 -2.45 3.51
CA VAL A 29 19.13 -3.11 2.24
C VAL A 29 20.31 -2.40 1.59
N GLY A 30 20.28 -1.08 1.51
CA GLY A 30 21.36 -0.27 0.94
C GLY A 30 22.70 -0.40 1.68
N SER A 31 22.69 -0.73 2.97
CA SER A 31 23.91 -0.95 3.76
C SER A 31 24.56 -2.31 3.56
N LEU A 32 23.86 -3.27 2.95
CA LEU A 32 24.40 -4.60 2.67
C LEU A 32 25.34 -4.59 1.45
N PRO A 33 26.34 -5.50 1.37
CA PRO A 33 27.36 -5.50 0.30
C PRO A 33 26.80 -5.51 -1.12
N ASP A 34 25.69 -6.22 -1.35
CA ASP A 34 25.02 -6.38 -2.65
C ASP A 34 23.71 -5.55 -2.74
N GLY A 35 23.47 -4.65 -1.77
CA GLY A 35 22.22 -3.91 -1.60
C GLY A 35 21.79 -3.09 -2.82
N GLY A 36 22.72 -2.46 -3.50
CA GLY A 36 22.44 -1.65 -4.70
C GLY A 36 21.79 -2.45 -5.85
N ASN A 37 22.06 -3.76 -5.94
CA ASN A 37 21.45 -4.63 -6.95
C ASN A 37 20.06 -5.15 -6.53
N TRP A 38 19.80 -5.23 -5.22
CA TRP A 38 18.59 -5.86 -4.68
C TRP A 38 17.55 -4.87 -4.18
N ALA A 39 17.89 -3.60 -4.00
CA ALA A 39 16.95 -2.57 -3.55
C ALA A 39 15.71 -2.50 -4.46
N PHE A 40 15.89 -2.55 -5.77
CA PHE A 40 14.82 -2.62 -6.75
C PHE A 40 13.88 -3.82 -6.51
N TRP A 41 14.44 -5.02 -6.37
CA TRP A 41 13.67 -6.25 -6.15
C TRP A 41 12.94 -6.23 -4.82
N CYS A 42 13.57 -5.71 -3.76
CA CYS A 42 12.91 -5.48 -2.46
C CYS A 42 11.73 -4.52 -2.58
N GLY A 43 11.81 -3.52 -3.47
CA GLY A 43 10.71 -2.61 -3.77
C GLY A 43 9.50 -3.29 -4.41
N LEU A 44 9.67 -4.45 -5.05
CA LEU A 44 8.59 -5.20 -5.67
C LEU A 44 7.86 -6.15 -4.71
N LEU A 45 8.39 -6.38 -3.52
CA LEU A 45 7.87 -7.37 -2.57
C LEU A 45 6.38 -7.20 -2.29
N MET A 46 5.92 -5.98 -2.03
CA MET A 46 4.50 -5.71 -1.79
C MET A 46 3.63 -6.10 -2.99
N GLY A 47 4.06 -5.73 -4.20
CA GLY A 47 3.37 -6.08 -5.44
C GLY A 47 3.30 -7.59 -5.65
N ILE A 48 4.42 -8.29 -5.50
CA ILE A 48 4.50 -9.76 -5.66
C ILE A 48 3.63 -10.45 -4.60
N GLY A 49 3.73 -10.04 -3.33
CA GLY A 49 2.95 -10.64 -2.24
C GLY A 49 1.44 -10.48 -2.43
N THR A 50 1.00 -9.41 -3.10
CA THR A 50 -0.42 -9.17 -3.39
C THR A 50 -1.01 -10.29 -4.27
N PHE A 51 -0.24 -10.92 -5.16
CA PHE A 51 -0.70 -12.06 -5.97
C PHE A 51 -0.98 -13.33 -5.14
N ALA A 52 -0.38 -13.48 -3.97
CA ALA A 52 -0.66 -14.61 -3.07
C ALA A 52 -2.04 -14.47 -2.39
N SER A 53 -2.54 -13.24 -2.22
CA SER A 53 -3.78 -12.97 -1.48
C SER A 53 -5.02 -13.67 -2.05
N PRO A 54 -5.31 -13.64 -3.36
CA PRO A 54 -6.45 -14.34 -3.93
C PRO A 54 -6.33 -15.86 -3.80
N LEU A 55 -5.12 -16.40 -3.93
CA LEU A 55 -4.88 -17.84 -3.86
C LEU A 55 -5.12 -18.39 -2.44
N ILE A 56 -4.56 -17.70 -1.44
CA ILE A 56 -4.74 -18.07 -0.04
C ILE A 56 -6.18 -17.79 0.43
N GLY A 57 -6.81 -16.71 -0.06
CA GLY A 57 -8.23 -16.42 0.18
C GLY A 57 -9.14 -17.54 -0.35
N MET A 58 -8.91 -17.97 -1.61
CA MET A 58 -9.64 -19.12 -2.17
C MET A 58 -9.44 -20.41 -1.38
N PHE A 59 -8.24 -20.65 -0.86
CA PHE A 59 -7.97 -21.80 -0.01
C PHE A 59 -8.77 -21.72 1.30
N ALA A 60 -8.80 -20.56 1.95
CA ALA A 60 -9.59 -20.33 3.16
C ALA A 60 -11.09 -20.54 2.90
N ASP A 61 -11.61 -20.01 1.79
CA ASP A 61 -13.04 -20.13 1.45
C ASP A 61 -13.51 -21.56 1.19
N ARG A 62 -12.59 -22.51 0.96
CA ARG A 62 -12.92 -23.91 0.60
C ARG A 62 -12.55 -24.95 1.62
N TYR A 63 -11.42 -24.78 2.30
CA TYR A 63 -10.81 -25.89 3.04
C TYR A 63 -10.70 -25.67 4.54
N LEU A 64 -10.39 -24.46 4.97
CA LEU A 64 -10.14 -24.17 6.39
C LEU A 64 -10.92 -22.93 6.85
N TYR A 65 -11.16 -22.86 8.15
CA TYR A 65 -11.70 -21.68 8.79
C TYR A 65 -10.78 -20.47 8.56
N ALA A 66 -11.35 -19.31 8.24
CA ALA A 66 -10.57 -18.14 7.85
C ALA A 66 -9.61 -17.67 8.96
N GLU A 67 -9.99 -17.75 10.24
CA GLU A 67 -9.12 -17.39 11.37
C GLU A 67 -7.94 -18.38 11.53
N ARG A 68 -8.10 -19.65 11.14
CA ARG A 68 -6.99 -20.62 11.17
C ARG A 68 -5.99 -20.35 10.05
N VAL A 69 -6.48 -20.03 8.85
CA VAL A 69 -5.62 -19.61 7.75
C VAL A 69 -4.90 -18.30 8.08
N LEU A 70 -5.60 -17.35 8.72
CA LEU A 70 -5.01 -16.10 9.20
C LEU A 70 -3.90 -16.36 10.23
N CYS A 71 -4.11 -17.29 11.18
CA CYS A 71 -3.08 -17.71 12.13
C CYS A 71 -1.83 -18.25 11.41
N LEU A 72 -2.05 -19.20 10.48
CA LEU A 72 -0.95 -19.78 9.70
C LEU A 72 -0.17 -18.73 8.92
N CYS A 73 -0.88 -17.78 8.30
CA CYS A 73 -0.26 -16.67 7.59
C CYS A 73 0.62 -15.80 8.49
N PHE A 74 0.16 -15.45 9.70
CA PHE A 74 0.96 -14.71 10.65
C PHE A 74 2.16 -15.50 11.16
N VAL A 75 1.99 -16.79 11.47
CA VAL A 75 3.10 -17.66 11.93
C VAL A 75 4.17 -17.74 10.83
N LEU A 76 3.79 -18.09 9.61
CA LEU A 76 4.75 -18.25 8.50
C LEU A 76 5.43 -16.92 8.16
N SER A 77 4.69 -15.82 8.09
CA SER A 77 5.29 -14.49 7.91
C SER A 77 6.28 -14.15 9.00
N GLY A 78 5.94 -14.43 10.28
CA GLY A 78 6.83 -14.21 11.43
C GLY A 78 8.10 -15.04 11.35
N LEU A 79 8.00 -16.33 10.96
CA LEU A 79 9.16 -17.21 10.80
C LEU A 79 10.11 -16.71 9.68
N PHE A 80 9.56 -16.28 8.54
CA PHE A 80 10.36 -15.69 7.47
C PHE A 80 11.03 -14.38 7.91
N LEU A 81 10.35 -13.53 8.71
CA LEU A 81 10.97 -12.32 9.28
C LEU A 81 12.06 -12.66 10.30
N CYS A 82 11.89 -13.71 11.11
CA CYS A 82 12.97 -14.21 11.97
C CYS A 82 14.18 -14.66 11.15
N ALA A 83 13.97 -15.36 10.02
CA ALA A 83 15.06 -15.75 9.14
C ALA A 83 15.72 -14.51 8.47
N ALA A 84 14.93 -13.50 8.09
CA ALA A 84 15.41 -12.25 7.54
C ALA A 84 16.35 -11.48 8.51
N PHE A 85 16.11 -11.57 9.81
CA PHE A 85 16.98 -10.97 10.83
C PHE A 85 18.44 -11.47 10.75
N PHE A 86 18.64 -12.73 10.37
CA PHE A 86 19.97 -13.34 10.24
C PHE A 86 20.58 -13.26 8.85
N ALA A 87 19.88 -12.62 7.89
CA ALA A 87 20.38 -12.49 6.52
C ALA A 87 21.63 -11.59 6.48
N THR A 88 22.69 -12.07 5.82
CA THR A 88 23.99 -11.36 5.71
C THR A 88 24.19 -10.72 4.33
N SER A 89 23.30 -10.98 3.37
CA SER A 89 23.30 -10.37 2.03
C SER A 89 21.89 -9.94 1.63
N ALA A 90 21.77 -8.94 0.78
CA ALA A 90 20.48 -8.48 0.31
C ALA A 90 19.77 -9.52 -0.57
N ALA A 91 20.52 -10.37 -1.28
CA ALA A 91 19.96 -11.49 -2.04
C ALA A 91 19.24 -12.50 -1.14
N VAL A 92 19.87 -12.94 -0.06
CA VAL A 92 19.28 -13.87 0.91
C VAL A 92 18.11 -13.21 1.63
N LEU A 93 18.27 -11.95 2.03
CA LEU A 93 17.22 -11.14 2.65
C LEU A 93 15.97 -11.07 1.76
N PHE A 94 16.13 -10.80 0.46
CA PHE A 94 15.02 -10.72 -0.49
C PHE A 94 14.15 -11.99 -0.48
N TRP A 95 14.76 -13.19 -0.52
CA TRP A 95 14.01 -14.44 -0.54
C TRP A 95 13.23 -14.69 0.75
N PHE A 96 13.80 -14.35 1.91
CA PHE A 96 13.07 -14.42 3.18
C PHE A 96 11.93 -13.40 3.22
N LEU A 97 12.17 -12.16 2.78
CA LEU A 97 11.13 -11.15 2.75
C LEU A 97 10.03 -11.48 1.72
N LEU A 98 10.37 -12.11 0.59
CA LEU A 98 9.38 -12.61 -0.36
C LEU A 98 8.46 -13.65 0.31
N GLY A 99 9.02 -14.62 1.02
CA GLY A 99 8.24 -15.55 1.84
C GLY A 99 7.35 -14.81 2.85
N ALA A 100 7.91 -13.86 3.58
CA ALA A 100 7.15 -13.07 4.56
C ALA A 100 5.96 -12.35 3.93
N VAL A 101 6.11 -11.64 2.81
CA VAL A 101 5.01 -10.90 2.17
C VAL A 101 3.99 -11.81 1.51
N CYS A 102 4.38 -12.93 0.94
CA CYS A 102 3.45 -13.90 0.36
C CYS A 102 2.45 -14.44 1.39
N PHE A 103 2.86 -14.58 2.64
CA PHE A 103 1.97 -14.97 3.73
C PHE A 103 1.34 -13.77 4.43
N TYR A 104 1.99 -12.62 4.47
CA TYR A 104 1.43 -11.45 5.13
C TYR A 104 0.32 -10.77 4.31
N MET A 105 0.47 -10.58 3.00
CA MET A 105 -0.53 -9.84 2.19
C MET A 105 -1.95 -10.44 2.26
N PRO A 106 -2.14 -11.76 2.29
CA PRO A 106 -3.45 -12.37 2.49
C PRO A 106 -4.11 -12.01 3.82
N THR A 107 -3.34 -11.67 4.85
CA THR A 107 -3.89 -11.33 6.17
C THR A 107 -4.84 -10.14 6.12
N TRP A 108 -4.62 -9.19 5.20
CA TRP A 108 -5.50 -8.04 5.02
C TRP A 108 -6.89 -8.46 4.58
N ALA A 109 -6.98 -9.27 3.53
CA ALA A 109 -8.26 -9.75 3.00
C ALA A 109 -8.98 -10.65 4.00
N LEU A 110 -8.26 -11.58 4.66
CA LEU A 110 -8.83 -12.46 5.68
C LEU A 110 -9.35 -11.68 6.89
N THR A 111 -8.59 -10.72 7.39
CA THR A 111 -9.03 -9.85 8.50
C THR A 111 -10.27 -9.05 8.13
N PHE A 112 -10.32 -8.44 6.93
CA PHE A 112 -11.52 -7.76 6.46
C PHE A 112 -12.73 -8.69 6.38
N THR A 113 -12.55 -9.88 5.82
CA THR A 113 -13.62 -10.89 5.71
C THR A 113 -14.18 -11.25 7.09
N ILE A 114 -13.30 -11.56 8.05
CA ILE A 114 -13.72 -11.91 9.42
C ILE A 114 -14.45 -10.74 10.09
N VAL A 115 -13.92 -9.51 9.97
CA VAL A 115 -14.56 -8.33 10.56
C VAL A 115 -15.92 -8.05 9.94
N VAL A 116 -16.05 -8.07 8.62
CA VAL A 116 -17.33 -7.82 7.91
C VAL A 116 -18.39 -8.87 8.27
N LEU A 117 -18.00 -10.12 8.45
CA LEU A 117 -18.93 -11.19 8.79
C LEU A 117 -19.39 -11.17 10.25
N HIS A 118 -18.56 -10.65 11.14
CA HIS A 118 -18.79 -10.78 12.58
C HIS A 118 -19.05 -9.48 13.30
N ALA A 119 -18.81 -8.33 12.70
CA ALA A 119 -19.11 -7.02 13.26
C ALA A 119 -20.39 -6.43 12.66
N PRO A 120 -21.21 -5.72 13.46
CA PRO A 120 -22.33 -4.94 12.92
C PRO A 120 -21.81 -3.88 11.93
N PRO A 121 -22.47 -3.66 10.78
CA PRO A 121 -21.99 -2.74 9.73
C PRO A 121 -21.66 -1.32 10.23
N LYS A 122 -22.40 -0.81 11.22
CA LYS A 122 -22.18 0.50 11.84
C LYS A 122 -20.81 0.66 12.50
N HIS A 123 -20.15 -0.44 12.92
CA HIS A 123 -18.85 -0.41 13.57
C HIS A 123 -17.69 -0.59 12.59
N PHE A 124 -17.94 -1.01 11.35
CA PHE A 124 -16.89 -1.26 10.37
C PHE A 124 -16.01 -0.03 10.08
N PRO A 125 -16.56 1.19 9.86
CA PRO A 125 -15.71 2.37 9.62
C PRO A 125 -14.73 2.64 10.76
N TRP A 126 -15.22 2.54 12.02
CA TRP A 126 -14.37 2.69 13.21
C TRP A 126 -13.26 1.63 13.26
N MET A 127 -13.62 0.36 13.05
CA MET A 127 -12.64 -0.74 13.05
C MET A 127 -11.61 -0.56 11.93
N ARG A 128 -12.02 -0.07 10.77
CA ARG A 128 -11.11 0.23 9.66
C ARG A 128 -10.12 1.35 10.03
N SER A 129 -10.58 2.37 10.76
CA SER A 129 -9.72 3.46 11.25
C SER A 129 -8.66 2.95 12.23
N LEU A 130 -8.97 1.91 13.03
CA LEU A 130 -7.97 1.27 13.88
C LEU A 130 -6.85 0.59 13.10
N GLY A 131 -7.10 0.13 11.87
CA GLY A 131 -6.04 -0.32 10.97
C GLY A 131 -5.04 0.81 10.66
N THR A 132 -5.54 2.00 10.30
CA THR A 132 -4.67 3.17 10.10
C THR A 132 -3.92 3.56 11.38
N ALA A 133 -4.58 3.48 12.55
CA ALA A 133 -3.92 3.70 13.83
C ALA A 133 -2.81 2.66 14.10
N GLY A 134 -3.01 1.39 13.72
CA GLY A 134 -1.99 0.34 13.78
C GLY A 134 -0.78 0.66 12.89
N TRP A 135 -1.05 1.15 11.68
CA TRP A 135 0.02 1.60 10.78
C TRP A 135 0.86 2.72 11.40
N VAL A 136 0.22 3.74 11.97
CA VAL A 136 0.90 4.85 12.67
C VAL A 136 1.67 4.35 13.89
N ALA A 137 1.08 3.42 14.68
CA ALA A 137 1.70 2.86 15.88
C ALA A 137 3.00 2.08 15.57
N ALA A 138 3.19 1.60 14.35
CA ALA A 138 4.45 1.00 13.91
C ALA A 138 5.66 1.95 14.08
N GLY A 139 5.46 3.25 13.91
CA GLY A 139 6.49 4.27 14.18
C GLY A 139 6.91 4.35 15.66
N GLY A 140 6.09 3.81 16.56
CA GLY A 140 6.42 3.72 17.99
C GLY A 140 7.64 2.85 18.28
N PHE A 141 7.93 1.85 17.44
CA PHE A 141 9.14 1.02 17.59
C PHE A 141 10.41 1.86 17.41
N SER A 142 10.47 2.70 16.37
CA SER A 142 11.58 3.64 16.17
C SER A 142 11.71 4.62 17.33
N ALA A 143 10.58 5.18 17.81
CA ALA A 143 10.57 6.16 18.90
C ALA A 143 11.06 5.55 20.21
N VAL A 144 10.58 4.34 20.58
CA VAL A 144 11.00 3.61 21.77
C VAL A 144 12.47 3.23 21.67
N ALA A 145 12.93 2.67 20.56
CA ALA A 145 14.32 2.29 20.33
C ALA A 145 15.25 3.50 20.50
N ALA A 146 14.90 4.65 19.92
CA ALA A 146 15.66 5.88 20.04
C ALA A 146 15.67 6.41 21.48
N GLY A 147 14.54 6.34 22.20
CA GLY A 147 14.45 6.67 23.62
C GLY A 147 15.35 5.79 24.50
N CYS A 148 15.60 4.53 24.10
CA CYS A 148 16.54 3.62 24.71
C CYS A 148 18.00 3.81 24.22
N GLY A 149 18.29 4.84 23.39
CA GLY A 149 19.62 5.12 22.86
C GLY A 149 19.95 4.44 21.52
N PHE A 150 19.05 3.60 20.97
CA PHE A 150 19.24 2.90 19.71
C PHE A 150 18.69 3.69 18.52
N LYS A 151 19.39 4.76 18.15
CA LYS A 151 18.98 5.72 17.11
C LYS A 151 19.00 5.15 15.68
N THR A 152 19.79 4.09 15.45
CA THR A 152 19.94 3.44 14.13
C THR A 152 18.97 2.27 13.94
N PHE A 153 17.93 2.14 14.75
CA PHE A 153 16.96 1.05 14.69
C PHE A 153 16.37 0.90 13.27
N ASP A 154 15.91 1.98 12.66
CA ASP A 154 15.31 1.99 11.32
C ASP A 154 16.27 1.61 10.16
N ALA A 155 17.58 1.61 10.42
CA ALA A 155 18.59 1.17 9.45
C ALA A 155 19.29 -0.12 9.90
N SER A 156 18.65 -0.93 10.73
CA SER A 156 19.21 -2.18 11.27
C SER A 156 18.32 -3.39 11.02
N ASN A 157 18.86 -4.60 11.16
CA ASN A 157 18.08 -5.84 11.05
C ASN A 157 17.01 -6.01 12.15
N TRP A 158 17.09 -5.26 13.26
CA TRP A 158 16.12 -5.32 14.35
C TRP A 158 14.68 -4.99 13.94
N ILE A 159 14.49 -4.27 12.82
CA ILE A 159 13.17 -4.05 12.23
C ILE A 159 12.46 -5.37 11.89
N PHE A 160 13.21 -6.39 11.46
CA PHE A 160 12.65 -7.72 11.14
C PHE A 160 12.30 -8.49 12.41
N ALA A 161 13.10 -8.38 13.46
CA ALA A 161 12.77 -8.96 14.76
C ALA A 161 11.49 -8.35 15.35
N ALA A 162 11.34 -7.02 15.26
CA ALA A 162 10.12 -6.32 15.68
C ALA A 162 8.90 -6.73 14.82
N GLY A 163 9.08 -6.84 13.52
CA GLY A 163 8.06 -7.33 12.59
C GLY A 163 7.64 -8.78 12.90
N ALA A 164 8.59 -9.65 13.19
CA ALA A 164 8.33 -11.03 13.60
C ALA A 164 7.54 -11.09 14.92
N ALA A 165 7.98 -10.34 15.94
CA ALA A 165 7.29 -10.29 17.23
C ALA A 165 5.83 -9.83 17.07
N THR A 166 5.58 -8.75 16.31
CA THR A 166 4.22 -8.27 16.05
C THR A 166 3.40 -9.29 15.26
N SER A 167 4.02 -10.02 14.32
CA SER A 167 3.35 -11.08 13.56
C SER A 167 2.93 -12.24 14.48
N PHE A 168 3.79 -12.68 15.38
CA PHE A 168 3.44 -13.73 16.35
C PHE A 168 2.36 -13.28 17.35
N VAL A 169 2.38 -12.02 17.79
CA VAL A 169 1.28 -11.46 18.60
C VAL A 169 -0.03 -11.50 17.82
N GLY A 170 0.00 -11.17 16.50
CA GLY A 170 -1.13 -11.33 15.60
C GLY A 170 -1.63 -12.78 15.54
N ALA A 171 -0.72 -13.75 15.40
CA ALA A 171 -1.05 -15.17 15.40
C ALA A 171 -1.75 -15.61 16.71
N VAL A 172 -1.23 -15.20 17.86
CA VAL A 172 -1.86 -15.48 19.17
C VAL A 172 -3.26 -14.88 19.25
N LEU A 173 -3.45 -13.66 18.75
CA LEU A 173 -4.77 -13.01 18.78
C LEU A 173 -5.81 -13.76 17.94
N THR A 174 -5.42 -14.49 16.89
CA THR A 174 -6.36 -15.27 16.07
C THR A 174 -7.13 -16.32 16.83
N PHE A 175 -6.57 -16.89 17.92
CA PHE A 175 -7.24 -17.89 18.77
C PHE A 175 -8.49 -17.32 19.49
N PHE A 176 -8.60 -16.02 19.59
CA PHE A 176 -9.74 -15.35 20.21
C PHE A 176 -10.76 -14.84 19.20
N LEU A 177 -10.51 -15.03 17.89
CA LEU A 177 -11.44 -14.65 16.83
C LEU A 177 -12.62 -15.62 16.78
N PRO A 178 -13.80 -15.15 16.34
CA PRO A 178 -14.93 -16.02 16.13
C PRO A 178 -14.68 -16.98 14.95
N PRO A 179 -15.15 -18.23 15.04
CA PRO A 179 -15.01 -19.21 13.95
C PRO A 179 -15.71 -18.70 12.68
N THR A 180 -15.00 -18.77 11.56
CA THR A 180 -15.46 -18.27 10.26
C THR A 180 -15.35 -19.39 9.24
N GLU A 181 -16.47 -20.07 9.00
CA GLU A 181 -16.55 -21.27 8.17
C GLU A 181 -16.28 -20.98 6.68
N PRO A 182 -15.69 -21.96 5.95
CA PRO A 182 -15.50 -21.86 4.51
C PRO A 182 -16.84 -21.78 3.78
N LYS A 183 -17.08 -20.68 3.04
CA LYS A 183 -18.35 -20.43 2.34
C LYS A 183 -18.47 -21.13 0.99
N ALA A 184 -17.35 -21.47 0.36
CA ALA A 184 -17.30 -22.06 -0.97
C ALA A 184 -16.90 -23.56 -0.95
N LYS A 185 -17.19 -24.27 0.15
CA LYS A 185 -16.87 -25.70 0.31
C LYS A 185 -17.48 -26.53 -0.83
N GLY A 186 -16.65 -27.36 -1.47
CA GLY A 186 -17.08 -28.23 -2.59
C GLY A 186 -17.14 -27.54 -3.96
N THR A 187 -16.86 -26.24 -4.07
CA THR A 187 -16.78 -25.57 -5.38
C THR A 187 -15.39 -25.72 -6.00
N PRO A 188 -15.26 -25.88 -7.34
CA PRO A 188 -13.98 -26.02 -8.00
C PRO A 188 -13.13 -24.74 -7.87
N LEU A 189 -11.80 -24.92 -7.82
CA LEU A 189 -10.85 -23.81 -7.84
C LEU A 189 -10.81 -23.19 -9.24
N SER A 190 -10.94 -21.88 -9.32
CA SER A 190 -10.71 -21.09 -10.54
C SER A 190 -9.70 -19.99 -10.26
N VAL A 191 -8.46 -20.24 -10.69
CA VAL A 191 -7.37 -19.23 -10.58
C VAL A 191 -7.72 -17.97 -11.36
N ALA A 192 -8.38 -18.11 -12.52
CA ALA A 192 -8.84 -16.99 -13.33
C ALA A 192 -9.85 -16.10 -12.59
N ASP A 193 -10.76 -16.72 -11.81
CA ASP A 193 -11.72 -15.96 -10.98
C ASP A 193 -11.03 -15.27 -9.81
N ALA A 194 -10.08 -15.94 -9.18
CA ALA A 194 -9.31 -15.36 -8.07
C ALA A 194 -8.46 -14.17 -8.50
N LEU A 195 -7.81 -14.27 -9.64
CA LEU A 195 -7.02 -13.18 -10.22
C LEU A 195 -7.89 -12.08 -10.87
N GLY A 196 -9.23 -12.22 -10.85
CA GLY A 196 -10.13 -11.21 -11.39
C GLY A 196 -10.09 -11.09 -12.91
N LEU A 197 -9.63 -12.14 -13.63
CA LEU A 197 -9.42 -12.06 -15.09
C LEU A 197 -10.74 -11.86 -15.87
N LYS A 198 -11.88 -12.24 -15.32
CA LYS A 198 -13.19 -11.95 -15.94
C LYS A 198 -13.47 -10.45 -16.01
N ALA A 199 -12.92 -9.65 -15.11
CA ALA A 199 -13.06 -8.20 -15.14
C ALA A 199 -12.31 -7.55 -16.32
N LEU A 200 -11.41 -8.26 -17.01
CA LEU A 200 -10.76 -7.76 -18.24
C LEU A 200 -11.76 -7.40 -19.33
N VAL A 201 -12.96 -7.97 -19.32
CA VAL A 201 -14.04 -7.61 -20.24
C VAL A 201 -14.40 -6.11 -20.14
N LEU A 202 -14.21 -5.48 -18.98
CA LEU A 202 -14.49 -4.06 -18.76
C LEU A 202 -13.60 -3.15 -19.62
N PHE A 203 -12.43 -3.61 -20.07
CA PHE A 203 -11.57 -2.86 -20.98
C PHE A 203 -12.14 -2.70 -22.40
N LYS A 204 -13.22 -3.40 -22.74
CA LYS A 204 -13.99 -3.15 -23.97
C LYS A 204 -14.70 -1.79 -23.91
N ASP A 205 -15.11 -1.35 -22.72
CA ASP A 205 -15.65 -0.01 -22.52
C ASP A 205 -14.54 1.05 -22.63
N ARG A 206 -14.74 2.03 -23.52
CA ARG A 206 -13.75 3.07 -23.79
C ARG A 206 -13.51 3.97 -22.58
N THR A 207 -14.55 4.26 -21.81
CA THR A 207 -14.46 5.12 -20.63
C THR A 207 -13.67 4.41 -19.53
N PHE A 208 -13.97 3.14 -19.28
CA PHE A 208 -13.23 2.31 -18.32
C PHE A 208 -11.76 2.21 -18.72
N ARG A 209 -11.49 1.83 -19.96
CA ARG A 209 -10.13 1.66 -20.48
C ARG A 209 -9.31 2.95 -20.37
N SER A 210 -9.84 4.09 -20.85
CA SER A 210 -9.10 5.35 -20.82
C SER A 210 -8.79 5.81 -19.38
N PHE A 211 -9.75 5.69 -18.47
CA PHE A 211 -9.54 6.03 -17.07
C PHE A 211 -8.47 5.16 -16.42
N VAL A 212 -8.57 3.83 -16.58
CA VAL A 212 -7.63 2.89 -15.96
C VAL A 212 -6.22 3.04 -16.53
N LEU A 213 -6.06 3.30 -17.83
CA LEU A 213 -4.73 3.53 -18.42
C LEU A 213 -4.09 4.81 -17.87
N VAL A 214 -4.85 5.90 -17.74
CA VAL A 214 -4.33 7.14 -17.12
C VAL A 214 -4.06 6.96 -15.64
N LEU A 215 -4.90 6.20 -14.93
CA LEU A 215 -4.69 5.85 -13.53
C LEU A 215 -3.41 5.00 -13.35
N LEU A 216 -3.17 4.03 -14.24
CA LEU A 216 -1.93 3.26 -14.27
C LEU A 216 -0.72 4.15 -14.55
N PHE A 217 -0.83 5.10 -15.47
CA PHE A 217 0.22 6.10 -15.69
C PHE A 217 0.51 6.93 -14.43
N ALA A 218 -0.53 7.29 -13.65
CA ALA A 218 -0.36 8.01 -12.39
C ALA A 218 0.50 7.24 -11.37
N THR A 219 0.60 5.91 -11.48
CA THR A 219 1.44 5.13 -10.58
C THR A 219 2.94 5.43 -10.76
N LEU A 220 3.37 5.87 -11.93
CA LEU A 220 4.78 6.21 -12.18
C LEU A 220 5.29 7.28 -11.20
N PRO A 221 4.69 8.49 -11.11
CA PRO A 221 5.13 9.50 -10.14
C PRO A 221 4.58 9.27 -8.72
N TYR A 222 3.82 8.18 -8.46
CA TYR A 222 3.17 7.91 -7.19
C TYR A 222 3.86 6.81 -6.37
N GLN A 223 4.12 5.63 -6.99
CA GLN A 223 4.52 4.42 -6.27
C GLN A 223 5.97 4.45 -5.77
N TRP A 224 6.88 5.21 -6.41
CA TRP A 224 8.25 5.37 -5.95
C TRP A 224 8.34 5.85 -4.50
N TYR A 225 7.35 6.62 -4.04
CA TYR A 225 7.29 7.13 -2.67
C TYR A 225 7.39 6.02 -1.62
N TYR A 226 6.72 4.90 -1.84
CA TYR A 226 6.71 3.79 -0.88
C TYR A 226 8.05 3.08 -0.75
N VAL A 227 8.89 3.16 -1.75
CA VAL A 227 10.20 2.49 -1.80
C VAL A 227 11.32 3.45 -1.45
N TYR A 228 11.35 4.59 -2.12
CA TYR A 228 12.52 5.48 -2.10
C TYR A 228 12.40 6.63 -1.10
N ALA A 229 11.22 6.94 -0.57
CA ALA A 229 11.10 8.07 0.36
C ALA A 229 11.87 7.85 1.67
N SER A 230 11.88 6.62 2.21
CA SER A 230 12.65 6.31 3.41
C SER A 230 14.17 6.38 3.16
N GLN A 231 14.62 5.89 2.00
CA GLN A 231 16.03 6.00 1.60
C GLN A 231 16.45 7.47 1.42
N TYR A 232 15.64 8.25 0.70
CA TYR A 232 15.89 9.69 0.52
C TYR A 232 15.98 10.44 1.86
N LEU A 233 15.05 10.19 2.79
CA LEU A 233 15.08 10.81 4.10
C LEU A 233 16.31 10.39 4.92
N ASN A 234 16.71 9.12 4.84
CA ASN A 234 17.93 8.63 5.47
C ASN A 234 19.17 9.34 4.89
N ASP A 235 19.29 9.43 3.57
CA ASP A 235 20.39 10.14 2.88
C ASP A 235 20.39 11.64 3.20
N SER A 236 19.21 12.19 3.55
CA SER A 236 19.04 13.59 3.98
C SER A 236 19.27 13.80 5.50
N GLY A 237 19.70 12.76 6.23
CA GLY A 237 20.06 12.84 7.64
C GLY A 237 18.90 12.71 8.64
N PHE A 238 17.74 12.23 8.23
CA PHE A 238 16.62 11.93 9.14
C PHE A 238 16.85 10.60 9.88
N ASN A 239 16.67 10.62 11.21
CA ASN A 239 16.89 9.42 12.06
C ASN A 239 15.63 8.64 12.40
N TYR A 240 14.43 9.23 12.26
CA TYR A 240 13.13 8.61 12.63
C TYR A 240 12.29 8.41 11.39
N LEU A 241 12.75 7.53 10.48
CA LEU A 241 12.18 7.40 9.13
C LEU A 241 10.71 6.96 9.16
N THR A 242 10.42 5.88 9.91
CA THR A 242 9.06 5.37 10.03
C THR A 242 8.13 6.37 10.70
N LEU A 243 8.57 7.03 11.77
CA LEU A 243 7.76 8.05 12.45
C LEU A 243 7.50 9.26 11.55
N THR A 244 8.53 9.73 10.81
CA THR A 244 8.42 10.87 9.90
C THR A 244 7.46 10.57 8.75
N LEU A 245 7.58 9.41 8.11
CA LEU A 245 6.70 9.02 7.01
C LEU A 245 5.27 8.72 7.48
N ASN A 246 5.07 8.30 8.73
CA ASN A 246 3.74 8.11 9.32
C ASN A 246 2.94 9.41 9.49
N LEU A 247 3.56 10.59 9.41
CA LEU A 247 2.83 11.86 9.31
C LEU A 247 1.94 11.89 8.05
N GLY A 248 2.33 11.18 6.99
CA GLY A 248 1.51 11.00 5.80
C GLY A 248 0.19 10.23 6.08
N GLN A 249 0.20 9.32 7.06
CA GLN A 249 -0.99 8.57 7.47
C GLN A 249 -1.99 9.45 8.24
N VAL A 250 -1.49 10.46 8.97
CA VAL A 250 -2.37 11.47 9.58
C VAL A 250 -3.07 12.26 8.48
N GLY A 251 -2.32 12.69 7.46
CA GLY A 251 -2.90 13.29 6.25
C GLY A 251 -3.92 12.37 5.58
N GLU A 252 -3.60 11.07 5.46
CA GLU A 252 -4.50 10.07 4.89
C GLU A 252 -5.83 10.01 5.66
N ALA A 253 -5.79 9.88 6.98
CA ALA A 253 -6.99 9.82 7.80
C ALA A 253 -7.92 11.03 7.60
N LEU A 254 -7.35 12.22 7.44
CA LEU A 254 -8.11 13.45 7.20
C LEU A 254 -8.70 13.48 5.78
N PHE A 255 -7.89 13.18 4.76
CA PHE A 255 -8.35 13.25 3.37
C PHE A 255 -9.33 12.14 3.02
N LEU A 256 -9.25 10.93 3.62
CA LEU A 256 -10.19 9.84 3.39
C LEU A 256 -11.65 10.23 3.68
N LEU A 257 -11.88 11.11 4.63
CA LEU A 257 -13.22 11.63 4.93
C LEU A 257 -13.78 12.51 3.82
N ILE A 258 -12.92 13.17 3.06
CA ILE A 258 -13.27 14.16 2.05
C ILE A 258 -13.36 13.54 0.65
N ILE A 259 -12.61 12.47 0.36
CA ILE A 259 -12.55 11.83 -0.97
C ILE A 259 -13.93 11.46 -1.54
N PRO A 260 -14.85 10.81 -0.80
CA PRO A 260 -16.18 10.51 -1.34
C PRO A 260 -16.98 11.75 -1.71
N TRP A 261 -16.84 12.83 -0.94
CA TRP A 261 -17.46 14.12 -1.25
C TRP A 261 -16.84 14.74 -2.50
N MET A 262 -15.50 14.71 -2.64
CA MET A 262 -14.80 15.22 -3.83
C MET A 262 -15.27 14.49 -5.10
N ILE A 263 -15.35 13.15 -5.06
CA ILE A 263 -15.80 12.36 -6.21
C ILE A 263 -17.24 12.70 -6.59
N ARG A 264 -18.14 12.84 -5.61
CA ARG A 264 -19.54 13.27 -5.87
C ARG A 264 -19.62 14.67 -6.45
N ARG A 265 -18.80 15.60 -5.95
CA ARG A 265 -18.88 17.04 -6.35
C ARG A 265 -18.20 17.33 -7.68
N PHE A 266 -17.06 16.70 -7.93
CA PHE A 266 -16.20 17.02 -9.07
C PHE A 266 -16.20 15.94 -10.16
N GLY A 267 -16.61 14.70 -9.84
CA GLY A 267 -16.51 13.55 -10.73
C GLY A 267 -15.09 12.97 -10.79
N TYR A 268 -14.96 11.78 -11.38
CA TYR A 268 -13.69 11.04 -11.43
C TYR A 268 -12.59 11.74 -12.24
N LYS A 269 -12.95 12.36 -13.37
CA LYS A 269 -12.00 13.07 -14.25
C LYS A 269 -11.31 14.21 -13.52
N ARG A 270 -12.10 15.13 -12.90
CA ARG A 270 -11.54 16.27 -12.17
C ARG A 270 -10.77 15.82 -10.94
N CYS A 271 -11.23 14.78 -10.24
CA CYS A 271 -10.51 14.18 -9.13
C CYS A 271 -9.14 13.65 -9.56
N LEU A 272 -9.02 13.04 -10.74
CA LEU A 272 -7.74 12.57 -11.27
C LEU A 272 -6.80 13.73 -11.64
N VAL A 273 -7.33 14.85 -12.18
CA VAL A 273 -6.54 16.09 -12.37
C VAL A 273 -6.02 16.62 -11.03
N ILE A 274 -6.87 16.66 -10.00
CA ILE A 274 -6.47 17.07 -8.63
C ILE A 274 -5.40 16.14 -8.06
N ALA A 275 -5.51 14.83 -8.32
CA ALA A 275 -4.50 13.86 -7.91
C ALA A 275 -3.12 14.16 -8.54
N PHE A 276 -3.08 14.45 -9.85
CA PHE A 276 -1.83 14.86 -10.50
C PHE A 276 -1.31 16.21 -9.99
N ALA A 277 -2.18 17.18 -9.71
CA ALA A 277 -1.78 18.44 -9.10
C ALA A 277 -1.17 18.22 -7.70
N ALA A 278 -1.75 17.32 -6.89
CA ALA A 278 -1.20 16.93 -5.60
C ALA A 278 0.16 16.19 -5.75
N LEU A 279 0.34 15.38 -6.80
CA LEU A 279 1.63 14.76 -7.14
C LEU A 279 2.69 15.80 -7.53
N ILE A 280 2.31 16.80 -8.33
CA ILE A 280 3.21 17.92 -8.67
C ILE A 280 3.63 18.64 -7.40
N PHE A 281 2.69 19.02 -6.53
CA PHE A 281 2.99 19.67 -5.25
C PHE A 281 3.93 18.82 -4.40
N ARG A 282 3.63 17.53 -4.22
CA ARG A 282 4.45 16.59 -3.42
C ARG A 282 5.89 16.53 -3.93
N ASN A 283 6.05 16.28 -5.21
CA ASN A 283 7.37 16.12 -5.81
C ASN A 283 8.14 17.45 -5.87
N THR A 284 7.45 18.61 -6.00
CA THR A 284 8.06 19.93 -5.88
C THR A 284 8.59 20.14 -4.47
N CYS A 285 7.84 19.80 -3.43
CA CYS A 285 8.33 19.87 -2.04
C CYS A 285 9.62 19.04 -1.85
N PHE A 286 9.63 17.79 -2.31
CA PHE A 286 10.84 16.97 -2.21
C PHE A 286 12.01 17.50 -3.08
N ALA A 287 11.73 18.03 -4.29
CA ALA A 287 12.74 18.63 -5.14
C ALA A 287 13.41 19.85 -4.46
N LEU A 288 12.61 20.73 -3.85
CA LEU A 288 13.13 21.91 -3.14
C LEU A 288 13.99 21.49 -1.93
N SER A 289 13.56 20.46 -1.19
CA SER A 289 14.36 19.95 -0.08
C SER A 289 15.65 19.30 -0.56
N SER A 290 15.61 18.45 -1.59
CA SER A 290 16.80 17.79 -2.13
C SER A 290 17.79 18.75 -2.80
N ALA A 291 17.31 19.91 -3.26
CA ALA A 291 18.15 20.99 -3.75
C ALA A 291 18.76 21.86 -2.62
N GLY A 292 18.54 21.51 -1.35
CA GLY A 292 19.13 22.17 -0.20
C GLY A 292 18.43 23.48 0.24
N ILE A 293 17.22 23.78 -0.29
CA ILE A 293 16.50 25.02 0.07
C ILE A 293 16.01 24.97 1.51
N SER A 294 15.27 23.92 1.91
CA SER A 294 14.88 23.68 3.30
C SER A 294 14.34 22.26 3.49
N ALA A 295 14.81 21.59 4.55
CA ALA A 295 14.29 20.27 4.96
C ALA A 295 12.79 20.29 5.36
N ALA A 296 12.26 21.47 5.72
CA ALA A 296 10.85 21.63 6.07
C ALA A 296 9.90 21.27 4.92
N PHE A 297 10.32 21.42 3.67
CA PHE A 297 9.52 21.01 2.51
C PHE A 297 9.18 19.52 2.50
N ASN A 298 10.02 18.65 3.09
CA ASN A 298 9.71 17.21 3.20
C ASN A 298 8.38 16.96 3.90
N PHE A 299 8.07 17.71 4.96
CA PHE A 299 6.81 17.57 5.69
C PHE A 299 5.60 17.94 4.83
N GLY A 300 5.71 18.98 3.99
CA GLY A 300 4.65 19.30 3.01
C GLY A 300 4.40 18.17 2.02
N GLY A 301 5.49 17.59 1.48
CA GLY A 301 5.41 16.43 0.58
C GLY A 301 4.84 15.18 1.24
N ILE A 302 5.14 14.95 2.53
CA ILE A 302 4.62 13.81 3.29
C ILE A 302 3.15 14.01 3.63
N LEU A 303 2.74 15.18 4.14
CA LEU A 303 1.37 15.44 4.59
C LEU A 303 0.32 15.35 3.46
N ILE A 304 0.68 15.72 2.22
CA ILE A 304 -0.22 15.62 1.06
C ILE A 304 -0.46 14.17 0.62
N HIS A 305 0.26 13.19 1.22
CA HIS A 305 0.17 11.78 0.86
C HIS A 305 -1.26 11.25 0.84
N GLY A 306 -2.07 11.61 1.85
CA GLY A 306 -3.44 11.13 1.97
C GLY A 306 -4.35 11.57 0.82
N LEU A 307 -4.17 12.77 0.28
CA LEU A 307 -4.91 13.24 -0.89
C LEU A 307 -4.51 12.44 -2.14
N VAL A 308 -3.21 12.23 -2.34
CA VAL A 308 -2.68 11.46 -3.48
C VAL A 308 -3.18 10.01 -3.41
N PHE A 309 -3.00 9.33 -2.27
CA PHE A 309 -3.47 7.96 -2.04
C PHE A 309 -4.97 7.85 -2.24
N GLY A 310 -5.75 8.74 -1.62
CA GLY A 310 -7.20 8.70 -1.67
C GLY A 310 -7.76 8.87 -3.07
N LEU A 311 -7.20 9.79 -3.87
CA LEU A 311 -7.70 10.02 -5.23
C LEU A 311 -7.23 8.97 -6.24
N ILE A 312 -6.01 8.44 -6.10
CA ILE A 312 -5.47 7.41 -7.02
C ILE A 312 -5.95 6.03 -6.61
N SER A 313 -5.65 5.57 -5.41
CA SER A 313 -5.92 4.19 -5.00
C SER A 313 -7.40 3.96 -4.71
N LEU A 314 -8.01 4.75 -3.83
CA LEU A 314 -9.43 4.59 -3.51
C LEU A 314 -10.34 5.11 -4.62
N GLY A 315 -9.98 6.23 -5.25
CA GLY A 315 -10.71 6.76 -6.40
C GLY A 315 -10.77 5.75 -7.55
N GLY A 316 -9.67 5.03 -7.80
CA GLY A 316 -9.62 3.92 -8.76
C GLY A 316 -10.55 2.76 -8.40
N GLN A 317 -10.57 2.36 -7.11
CA GLN A 317 -11.46 1.31 -6.63
C GLN A 317 -12.93 1.71 -6.68
N PHE A 318 -13.27 2.94 -6.31
CA PHE A 318 -14.63 3.46 -6.44
C PHE A 318 -15.08 3.51 -7.90
N PHE A 319 -14.23 3.99 -8.80
CA PHE A 319 -14.51 3.99 -10.23
C PHE A 319 -14.78 2.58 -10.77
N ALA A 320 -13.93 1.61 -10.42
CA ALA A 320 -14.11 0.21 -10.82
C ALA A 320 -15.43 -0.36 -10.30
N ASN A 321 -15.76 -0.09 -9.05
CA ASN A 321 -17.02 -0.54 -8.44
C ASN A 321 -18.25 0.08 -9.12
N ASP A 322 -18.20 1.36 -9.44
CA ASP A 322 -19.32 2.08 -10.06
C ASP A 322 -19.55 1.68 -11.53
N LYS A 323 -18.49 1.33 -12.24
CA LYS A 323 -18.56 0.94 -13.66
C LYS A 323 -18.78 -0.55 -13.89
N ALA A 324 -18.40 -1.40 -12.93
CA ALA A 324 -18.57 -2.84 -13.05
C ALA A 324 -20.01 -3.27 -12.76
N PRO A 325 -20.56 -4.23 -13.56
CA PRO A 325 -21.76 -4.97 -13.19
C PRO A 325 -21.60 -5.59 -11.81
N GLU A 326 -22.69 -5.77 -11.06
CA GLU A 326 -22.68 -6.26 -9.68
C GLU A 326 -21.88 -7.56 -9.52
N ALA A 327 -22.06 -8.50 -10.43
CA ALA A 327 -21.34 -9.78 -10.44
C ALA A 327 -19.81 -9.66 -10.63
N LEU A 328 -19.31 -8.54 -11.15
CA LEU A 328 -17.88 -8.33 -11.43
C LEU A 328 -17.21 -7.27 -10.54
N ARG A 329 -17.95 -6.63 -9.63
CA ARG A 329 -17.41 -5.52 -8.80
C ARG A 329 -16.17 -5.91 -8.01
N SER A 330 -16.22 -7.03 -7.29
CA SER A 330 -15.09 -7.53 -6.51
C SER A 330 -13.88 -7.84 -7.40
N GLN A 331 -14.11 -8.48 -8.54
CA GLN A 331 -13.03 -8.80 -9.50
C GLN A 331 -12.45 -7.53 -10.15
N ALA A 332 -13.28 -6.53 -10.44
CA ALA A 332 -12.82 -5.25 -10.97
C ALA A 332 -11.95 -4.48 -9.96
N GLN A 333 -12.33 -4.46 -8.69
CA GLN A 333 -11.53 -3.86 -7.63
C GLN A 333 -10.20 -4.61 -7.44
N GLY A 334 -10.21 -5.94 -7.45
CA GLY A 334 -9.00 -6.76 -7.39
C GLY A 334 -8.07 -6.50 -8.58
N LEU A 335 -8.62 -6.40 -9.79
CA LEU A 335 -7.86 -6.08 -11.00
C LEU A 335 -7.21 -4.69 -10.91
N ILE A 336 -7.93 -3.66 -10.48
CA ILE A 336 -7.35 -2.32 -10.27
C ILE A 336 -6.23 -2.37 -9.23
N THR A 337 -6.43 -3.05 -8.11
CA THR A 337 -5.40 -3.21 -7.08
C THR A 337 -4.15 -3.88 -7.64
N MET A 338 -4.31 -4.96 -8.41
CA MET A 338 -3.21 -5.68 -9.05
C MET A 338 -2.47 -4.79 -10.07
N LEU A 339 -3.20 -4.00 -10.85
CA LEU A 339 -2.59 -3.06 -11.81
C LEU A 339 -1.82 -1.95 -11.10
N LEU A 340 -2.39 -1.34 -10.05
CA LEU A 340 -1.76 -0.22 -9.35
C LEU A 340 -0.59 -0.67 -8.47
N ILE A 341 -0.80 -1.69 -7.64
CA ILE A 341 0.21 -2.15 -6.67
C ILE A 341 1.20 -3.13 -7.33
N GLY A 342 0.75 -4.01 -8.24
CA GLY A 342 1.63 -4.94 -8.94
C GLY A 342 2.40 -4.24 -10.07
N LEU A 343 1.73 -4.06 -11.21
CA LEU A 343 2.37 -3.52 -12.42
C LEU A 343 2.85 -2.08 -12.24
N GLY A 344 2.05 -1.24 -11.56
CA GLY A 344 2.38 0.16 -11.33
C GLY A 344 3.62 0.32 -10.46
N THR A 345 3.76 -0.47 -9.39
CA THR A 345 4.95 -0.44 -8.52
C THR A 345 6.18 -0.92 -9.28
N PHE A 346 6.05 -1.99 -10.09
CA PHE A 346 7.15 -2.46 -10.93
C PHE A 346 7.64 -1.36 -11.88
N ALA A 347 6.74 -0.78 -12.67
CA ALA A 347 7.09 0.24 -13.66
C ALA A 347 7.68 1.50 -13.02
N SER A 348 7.09 1.96 -11.90
CA SER A 348 7.58 3.11 -11.14
C SER A 348 8.99 2.85 -10.59
N ASN A 349 9.18 1.75 -9.87
CA ASN A 349 10.46 1.45 -9.24
C ASN A 349 11.57 1.23 -10.27
N TYR A 350 11.27 0.54 -11.38
CA TYR A 350 12.23 0.37 -12.47
C TYR A 350 12.67 1.73 -13.04
N LEU A 351 11.70 2.58 -13.36
CA LEU A 351 11.98 3.91 -13.88
C LEU A 351 12.86 4.74 -12.93
N PHE A 352 12.49 4.79 -11.64
CA PHE A 352 13.21 5.59 -10.67
C PHE A 352 14.59 5.00 -10.32
N ASP A 353 14.74 3.69 -10.29
CA ASP A 353 16.04 3.04 -10.14
C ASP A 353 17.01 3.44 -11.28
N GLN A 354 16.52 3.48 -12.54
CA GLN A 354 17.33 3.93 -13.66
C GLN A 354 17.70 5.42 -13.58
N ILE A 355 16.75 6.27 -13.13
CA ILE A 355 16.98 7.71 -12.96
C ILE A 355 18.02 7.96 -11.88
N LEU A 356 17.96 7.27 -10.75
CA LEU A 356 18.91 7.43 -9.64
C LEU A 356 20.34 6.99 -10.03
N LYS A 357 20.46 6.05 -10.96
CA LYS A 357 21.75 5.59 -11.51
C LYS A 357 22.29 6.49 -12.63
N PHE A 358 21.47 7.38 -13.17
CA PHE A 358 21.85 8.22 -14.29
C PHE A 358 22.80 9.34 -13.84
N LYS A 359 23.99 9.37 -14.44
CA LYS A 359 25.02 10.37 -14.10
C LYS A 359 24.75 11.69 -14.82
N THR A 360 24.55 12.76 -14.05
CA THR A 360 24.34 14.13 -14.54
C THR A 360 24.89 15.13 -13.52
N SER A 361 24.93 16.40 -13.90
CA SER A 361 25.30 17.51 -12.98
C SER A 361 24.25 17.78 -11.91
N VAL A 362 23.01 17.31 -12.09
CA VAL A 362 21.93 17.46 -11.10
C VAL A 362 22.02 16.32 -10.10
N ALA A 363 21.83 16.62 -8.82
CA ALA A 363 21.80 15.61 -7.77
C ALA A 363 20.74 14.53 -8.07
N PRO A 364 21.03 13.23 -7.88
CA PRO A 364 20.15 12.14 -8.30
C PRO A 364 18.73 12.26 -7.75
N TRP A 365 18.56 12.60 -6.47
CA TRP A 365 17.24 12.78 -5.85
C TRP A 365 16.48 13.96 -6.47
N THR A 366 17.15 15.09 -6.70
CA THR A 366 16.52 16.26 -7.35
C THR A 366 16.06 15.91 -8.76
N LEU A 367 16.90 15.21 -9.53
CA LEU A 367 16.53 14.75 -10.88
C LEU A 367 15.30 13.84 -10.84
N ALA A 368 15.27 12.88 -9.90
CA ALA A 368 14.14 11.96 -9.76
C ALA A 368 12.81 12.70 -9.50
N TYR A 369 12.84 13.70 -8.62
CA TYR A 369 11.66 14.52 -8.34
C TYR A 369 11.24 15.41 -9.51
N LEU A 370 12.19 15.98 -10.25
CA LEU A 370 11.88 16.77 -11.45
C LEU A 370 11.24 15.90 -12.53
N VAL A 371 11.73 14.67 -12.73
CA VAL A 371 11.09 13.71 -13.65
C VAL A 371 9.68 13.36 -13.17
N ALA A 372 9.47 13.14 -11.87
CA ALA A 372 8.13 12.87 -11.33
C ALA A 372 7.15 14.05 -11.53
N ILE A 373 7.64 15.29 -11.43
CA ILE A 373 6.85 16.49 -11.78
C ILE A 373 6.47 16.46 -13.27
N GLY A 374 7.44 16.23 -14.15
CA GLY A 374 7.22 16.14 -15.59
C GLY A 374 6.18 15.07 -15.97
N LEU A 375 6.30 13.86 -15.40
CA LEU A 375 5.31 12.79 -15.56
C LEU A 375 3.92 13.21 -15.06
N SER A 376 3.86 13.91 -13.93
CA SER A 376 2.58 14.37 -13.38
C SER A 376 1.92 15.43 -14.29
N LEU A 377 2.69 16.32 -14.89
CA LEU A 377 2.21 17.29 -15.88
C LEU A 377 1.66 16.57 -17.14
N VAL A 378 2.39 15.59 -17.65
CA VAL A 378 1.91 14.73 -18.76
C VAL A 378 0.61 14.03 -18.34
N GLY A 379 0.51 13.54 -17.12
CA GLY A 379 -0.69 12.91 -16.58
C GLY A 379 -1.91 13.84 -16.56
N VAL A 380 -1.73 15.13 -16.25
CA VAL A 380 -2.81 16.14 -16.38
C VAL A 380 -3.29 16.22 -17.83
N VAL A 381 -2.36 16.34 -18.79
CA VAL A 381 -2.69 16.42 -20.21
C VAL A 381 -3.44 15.16 -20.67
N LEU A 382 -2.93 13.97 -20.32
CA LEU A 382 -3.57 12.70 -20.65
C LEU A 382 -4.99 12.61 -20.05
N THR A 383 -5.18 13.07 -18.82
CA THR A 383 -6.50 13.09 -18.16
C THR A 383 -7.47 13.98 -18.93
N VAL A 384 -7.06 15.20 -19.27
CA VAL A 384 -7.92 16.16 -19.97
C VAL A 384 -8.26 15.65 -21.37
N ALA A 385 -7.30 15.09 -22.10
CA ALA A 385 -7.45 14.66 -23.48
C ALA A 385 -8.24 13.35 -23.63
N PHE A 386 -7.98 12.35 -22.79
CA PHE A 386 -8.46 10.99 -23.01
C PHE A 386 -9.55 10.54 -22.07
N VAL A 387 -9.59 11.03 -20.81
CA VAL A 387 -10.64 10.62 -19.87
C VAL A 387 -11.94 11.36 -20.22
N ARG A 388 -12.93 10.61 -20.68
CA ARG A 388 -14.27 11.14 -20.95
C ARG A 388 -15.19 10.78 -19.80
N GLU A 389 -15.79 11.77 -19.18
CA GLU A 389 -16.93 11.60 -18.27
C GLU A 389 -18.19 11.84 -19.10
N LYS A 390 -19.08 10.84 -19.23
CA LYS A 390 -20.48 11.14 -19.52
C LYS A 390 -20.99 11.89 -18.31
N ASN A 391 -21.53 13.08 -18.50
CA ASN A 391 -22.27 13.81 -17.46
C ASN A 391 -23.39 12.90 -16.96
N SER A 392 -23.09 12.05 -15.99
CA SER A 392 -24.08 11.37 -15.20
C SER A 392 -24.52 12.37 -14.16
N GLU A 393 -25.57 13.11 -14.47
CA GLU A 393 -26.28 13.88 -13.45
C GLU A 393 -26.56 12.95 -12.27
N GLY A 394 -25.80 13.14 -11.20
CA GLY A 394 -26.25 12.88 -9.84
C GLY A 394 -26.41 11.45 -9.35
N THR A 395 -25.65 10.43 -9.81
CA THR A 395 -25.81 9.10 -9.19
C THR A 395 -24.51 8.31 -9.08
N VAL A 396 -23.85 8.43 -7.95
CA VAL A 396 -22.88 7.43 -7.48
C VAL A 396 -23.66 6.46 -6.56
N PRO A 397 -23.95 5.20 -6.97
CA PRO A 397 -24.84 4.30 -6.25
C PRO A 397 -24.41 3.97 -4.81
N LEU A 398 -23.10 3.86 -4.55
CA LEU A 398 -22.57 3.52 -3.22
C LEU A 398 -22.65 4.65 -2.18
N LEU A 399 -22.92 5.88 -2.60
CA LEU A 399 -22.88 7.04 -1.73
C LEU A 399 -24.28 7.60 -1.43
N ARG A 400 -25.34 6.82 -1.72
CA ARG A 400 -26.75 7.19 -1.50
C ARG A 400 -27.30 6.82 -0.13
N ARG A 401 -26.48 6.40 0.85
CA ARG A 401 -26.96 6.12 2.21
C ARG A 401 -26.12 6.87 3.24
#